data_b94ea5fe161d3540e31aff4b1022c0f6
#
_entry.id   b94ea5fe161d3540e31aff4b1022c0f6
#
_cell.length_a   1.000
_cell.length_b   1.000
_cell.length_c   1.000
_cell.angle_alpha   90.00
_cell.angle_beta   90.00
_cell.angle_gamma   90.00
#
_symmetry.space_group_name_H-M   'P 1'
#
loop_
_entity.id
_entity.type
_entity.pdbx_description
1 polymer ?
#
loop_
_entity_poly.entity_id
_entity_poly.type
_entity_poly.pdbx_seq_one_letter_code
_entity_poly.pdbx_strand_id
1 'polypeptide(L)'
;TVLGLVAGGTGNDAAEALGLRVGSLEDRVDRALADPVPVDLIWTGERHAVTSCVAGFPAAVNVRAEAMRFPRGPSRYTLATLAELPGMRPGRYRLTLDGEVVELTAAVVVVANTAFFGGGMRICPDADPTDGLLDVCVVGEVGRLSLLRSFAKVRTGAHLDHPDVSMFRAAAVGIVALDARPGLRADGEPFGSLPCDLVASPGAIQVAGALTAPPGRA
;
A
#
# COMPACT_ATOMS: atom_id res chain seq x y z
N THR A 1 19.15 14.39 0.75
CA THR A 1 18.89 14.27 2.21
C THR A 1 18.85 12.80 2.56
N VAL A 2 19.52 12.42 3.65
CA VAL A 2 19.47 11.06 4.22
C VAL A 2 18.45 11.04 5.35
N LEU A 3 17.58 10.04 5.36
CA LEU A 3 16.59 9.81 6.41
C LEU A 3 17.04 8.65 7.29
N GLY A 4 17.16 8.88 8.60
CA GLY A 4 17.23 7.84 9.61
C GLY A 4 15.84 7.55 10.16
N LEU A 5 15.37 6.30 10.07
CA LEU A 5 14.06 5.89 10.55
C LEU A 5 14.19 5.04 11.83
N VAL A 6 13.53 5.48 12.90
CA VAL A 6 13.39 4.70 14.14
C VAL A 6 11.92 4.37 14.36
N ALA A 7 11.57 3.10 14.20
CA ALA A 7 10.18 2.64 14.30
C ALA A 7 9.66 2.77 15.74
N GLY A 8 8.68 3.64 15.97
CA GLY A 8 8.07 3.88 17.28
C GLY A 8 6.53 3.92 17.26
N GLY A 9 5.92 3.85 16.09
CA GLY A 9 4.48 3.87 15.90
C GLY A 9 3.81 2.49 15.98
N THR A 10 2.50 2.43 15.76
CA THR A 10 1.71 1.19 15.75
C THR A 10 1.65 0.52 14.37
N GLY A 11 1.76 1.26 13.27
CA GLY A 11 1.77 0.73 11.90
C GLY A 11 3.18 0.33 11.49
N ASN A 12 4.01 1.33 11.22
CA ASN A 12 5.41 1.20 10.81
C ASN A 12 5.63 0.40 9.51
N ASP A 13 4.67 0.43 8.57
CA ASP A 13 4.75 -0.36 7.33
C ASP A 13 6.01 -0.04 6.51
N ALA A 14 6.38 1.23 6.40
CA ALA A 14 7.62 1.64 5.74
C ALA A 14 8.88 1.07 6.44
N ALA A 15 8.93 1.15 7.78
CA ALA A 15 10.06 0.61 8.53
C ALA A 15 10.13 -0.93 8.46
N GLU A 16 8.98 -1.61 8.43
CA GLU A 16 8.89 -3.07 8.22
C GLU A 16 9.41 -3.45 6.83
N ALA A 17 8.94 -2.76 5.80
CA ALA A 17 9.33 -3.01 4.41
C ALA A 17 10.83 -2.79 4.16
N LEU A 18 11.40 -1.78 4.82
CA LEU A 18 12.83 -1.45 4.71
C LEU A 18 13.71 -2.22 5.71
N GLY A 19 13.16 -3.19 6.45
CA GLY A 19 13.92 -4.01 7.41
C GLY A 19 14.43 -3.25 8.63
N LEU A 20 13.86 -2.07 8.93
CA LEU A 20 14.31 -1.18 10.02
C LEU A 20 13.62 -1.44 11.36
N ARG A 21 12.70 -2.39 11.42
CA ARG A 21 11.91 -2.70 12.63
C ARG A 21 12.55 -3.78 13.52
N VAL A 22 13.67 -4.35 13.12
CA VAL A 22 14.29 -5.51 13.79
C VAL A 22 15.17 -5.06 14.97
N GLY A 23 15.14 -5.84 16.05
CA GLY A 23 16.05 -5.68 17.20
C GLY A 23 15.54 -4.73 18.29
N SER A 24 16.42 -4.43 19.25
CA SER A 24 16.21 -3.49 20.34
C SER A 24 16.07 -2.04 19.83
N LEU A 25 15.80 -1.11 20.72
CA LEU A 25 15.80 0.32 20.35
C LEU A 25 17.21 0.78 19.95
N GLU A 26 18.25 0.27 20.61
CA GLU A 26 19.64 0.57 20.29
C GLU A 26 19.99 0.08 18.88
N ASP A 27 19.64 -1.16 18.53
CA ASP A 27 19.86 -1.71 17.19
C ASP A 27 19.17 -0.86 16.10
N ARG A 28 17.98 -0.33 16.38
CA ARG A 28 17.25 0.55 15.43
C ARG A 28 17.88 1.92 15.29
N VAL A 29 18.45 2.46 16.37
CA VAL A 29 19.20 3.72 16.32
C VAL A 29 20.50 3.52 15.53
N ASP A 30 21.21 2.44 15.75
CA ASP A 30 22.46 2.13 15.02
C ASP A 30 22.18 1.97 13.52
N ARG A 31 21.09 1.31 13.15
CA ARG A 31 20.63 1.24 11.74
C ARG A 31 20.29 2.60 11.15
N ALA A 32 19.64 3.47 11.91
CA ALA A 32 19.32 4.81 11.46
C ALA A 32 20.56 5.71 11.23
N LEU A 33 21.74 5.25 11.65
CA LEU A 33 23.05 5.90 11.45
C LEU A 33 23.95 5.14 10.46
N ALA A 34 23.49 4.00 9.94
CA ALA A 34 24.27 3.18 9.00
C ALA A 34 24.29 3.79 7.59
N ASP A 35 25.02 3.14 6.67
CA ASP A 35 25.14 3.61 5.29
C ASP A 35 23.77 3.74 4.62
N PRO A 36 23.53 4.85 3.89
CA PRO A 36 22.26 5.10 3.25
C PRO A 36 22.10 4.28 1.97
N VAL A 37 20.88 3.81 1.75
CA VAL A 37 20.46 3.08 0.55
C VAL A 37 19.45 3.94 -0.22
N PRO A 38 19.56 4.06 -1.56
CA PRO A 38 18.54 4.71 -2.36
C PRO A 38 17.22 3.92 -2.30
N VAL A 39 16.13 4.63 -2.07
CA VAL A 39 14.78 4.07 -1.98
C VAL A 39 13.87 4.85 -2.90
N ASP A 40 13.06 4.13 -3.66
CA ASP A 40 12.08 4.68 -4.58
C ASP A 40 10.86 5.21 -3.82
N LEU A 41 10.15 6.12 -4.45
CA LEU A 41 8.88 6.64 -3.97
C LEU A 41 7.84 6.57 -5.09
N ILE A 42 6.57 6.65 -4.73
CA ILE A 42 5.48 6.87 -5.68
C ILE A 42 5.31 8.38 -5.87
N TRP A 43 5.37 8.85 -7.10
CA TRP A 43 5.20 10.26 -7.45
C TRP A 43 3.89 10.51 -8.20
N THR A 44 3.15 11.56 -7.85
CA THR A 44 1.87 11.94 -8.50
C THR A 44 1.95 13.21 -9.35
N GLY A 45 3.13 13.75 -9.57
CA GLY A 45 3.28 15.09 -10.16
C GLY A 45 3.34 16.21 -9.12
N GLU A 46 2.79 16.00 -7.93
CA GLU A 46 2.72 17.00 -6.86
C GLU A 46 3.27 16.50 -5.52
N ARG A 47 3.04 15.24 -5.20
CA ARG A 47 3.33 14.63 -3.89
C ARG A 47 3.96 13.27 -4.04
N HIS A 48 4.74 12.87 -3.03
CA HIS A 48 5.27 11.52 -2.93
C HIS A 48 4.51 10.70 -1.88
N ALA A 49 4.40 9.39 -2.13
CA ALA A 49 4.03 8.39 -1.14
C ALA A 49 5.17 7.38 -0.98
N VAL A 50 5.30 6.82 0.20
CA VAL A 50 6.40 5.90 0.55
C VAL A 50 6.00 4.45 0.31
N THR A 51 4.82 4.03 0.82
CA THR A 51 4.44 2.62 0.83
C THR A 51 3.46 2.25 -0.27
N SER A 52 2.28 2.88 -0.29
CA SER A 52 1.24 2.53 -1.25
C SER A 52 0.17 3.60 -1.41
N CYS A 53 -0.44 3.61 -2.59
CA CYS A 53 -1.67 4.34 -2.91
C CYS A 53 -2.83 3.37 -3.05
N VAL A 54 -3.99 3.69 -2.46
CA VAL A 54 -5.15 2.79 -2.44
C VAL A 54 -6.41 3.48 -2.94
N ALA A 55 -7.21 2.75 -3.72
CA ALA A 55 -8.52 3.16 -4.18
C ALA A 55 -9.57 2.06 -3.88
N GLY A 56 -10.85 2.43 -3.92
CA GLY A 56 -11.96 1.52 -3.64
C GLY A 56 -12.22 1.31 -2.16
N PHE A 57 -12.51 0.08 -1.76
CA PHE A 57 -12.90 -0.27 -0.40
C PHE A 57 -11.89 0.14 0.68
N PRO A 58 -10.56 -0.04 0.52
CA PRO A 58 -9.60 0.42 1.52
C PRO A 58 -9.61 1.93 1.73
N ALA A 59 -9.83 2.71 0.68
CA ALA A 59 -9.96 4.17 0.79
C ALA A 59 -11.19 4.55 1.60
N ALA A 60 -12.33 3.88 1.40
CA ALA A 60 -13.54 4.09 2.19
C ALA A 60 -13.34 3.72 3.68
N VAL A 61 -12.65 2.60 3.95
CA VAL A 61 -12.28 2.18 5.32
C VAL A 61 -11.42 3.24 6.00
N ASN A 62 -10.43 3.82 5.31
CA ASN A 62 -9.60 4.88 5.86
C ASN A 62 -10.42 6.13 6.23
N VAL A 63 -11.31 6.58 5.34
CA VAL A 63 -12.23 7.72 5.61
C VAL A 63 -13.07 7.44 6.85
N ARG A 64 -13.63 6.23 6.95
CA ARG A 64 -14.42 5.83 8.13
C ARG A 64 -13.57 5.83 9.39
N ALA A 65 -12.37 5.24 9.35
CA ALA A 65 -11.48 5.15 10.49
C ALA A 65 -11.07 6.54 11.02
N GLU A 66 -10.82 7.50 10.14
CA GLU A 66 -10.52 8.89 10.52
C GLU A 66 -11.69 9.58 11.24
N ALA A 67 -12.92 9.36 10.78
CA ALA A 67 -14.11 9.91 11.39
C ALA A 67 -14.43 9.31 12.77
N MET A 68 -13.85 8.15 13.11
CA MET A 68 -14.08 7.48 14.40
C MET A 68 -13.23 8.09 15.53
N ARG A 69 -13.88 8.59 16.57
CA ARG A 69 -13.19 9.05 17.78
C ARG A 69 -12.69 7.92 18.68
N PHE A 70 -13.35 6.76 18.63
CA PHE A 70 -13.05 5.57 19.44
C PHE A 70 -13.45 4.30 18.67
N PRO A 71 -12.69 3.17 18.80
CA PRO A 71 -11.45 3.01 19.57
C PRO A 71 -10.24 3.67 18.91
N ARG A 72 -9.13 3.75 19.63
CA ARG A 72 -7.83 4.20 19.10
C ARG A 72 -6.98 2.99 18.73
N GLY A 73 -6.01 3.20 17.83
CA GLY A 73 -5.06 2.16 17.41
C GLY A 73 -5.64 1.17 16.37
N PRO A 74 -5.03 -0.02 16.21
CA PRO A 74 -5.35 -0.98 15.13
C PRO A 74 -6.81 -1.44 15.09
N SER A 75 -7.46 -1.56 16.24
CA SER A 75 -8.87 -1.97 16.34
C SER A 75 -9.84 -1.00 15.65
N ARG A 76 -9.45 0.28 15.48
CA ARG A 76 -10.23 1.27 14.74
C ARG A 76 -10.43 0.83 13.29
N TYR A 77 -9.35 0.40 12.62
CA TYR A 77 -9.40 -0.05 11.23
C TYR A 77 -10.22 -1.33 11.07
N THR A 78 -10.12 -2.26 12.02
CA THR A 78 -10.96 -3.47 12.03
C THR A 78 -12.45 -3.12 12.12
N LEU A 79 -12.82 -2.22 13.03
CA LEU A 79 -14.22 -1.78 13.16
C LEU A 79 -14.69 -0.98 11.96
N ALA A 80 -13.84 -0.11 11.39
CA ALA A 80 -14.15 0.62 10.18
C ALA A 80 -14.37 -0.33 8.99
N THR A 81 -13.54 -1.36 8.85
CA THR A 81 -13.71 -2.42 7.84
C THR A 81 -15.06 -3.13 7.98
N LEU A 82 -15.41 -3.55 9.19
CA LEU A 82 -16.70 -4.21 9.44
C LEU A 82 -17.89 -3.27 9.19
N ALA A 83 -17.76 -1.99 9.53
CA ALA A 83 -18.81 -0.99 9.31
C ALA A 83 -18.99 -0.64 7.82
N GLU A 84 -17.92 -0.62 7.02
CA GLU A 84 -17.98 -0.34 5.58
C GLU A 84 -18.36 -1.56 4.74
N LEU A 85 -18.13 -2.79 5.25
CA LEU A 85 -18.35 -4.03 4.51
C LEU A 85 -19.79 -4.18 3.94
N PRO A 86 -20.88 -3.82 4.66
CA PRO A 86 -22.23 -3.89 4.10
C PRO A 86 -22.46 -2.98 2.91
N GLY A 87 -21.78 -1.84 2.85
CA GLY A 87 -21.84 -0.85 1.76
C GLY A 87 -20.86 -1.14 0.62
N MET A 88 -19.99 -2.12 0.76
CA MET A 88 -18.98 -2.44 -0.25
C MET A 88 -19.63 -2.77 -1.60
N ARG A 89 -19.19 -2.04 -2.62
CA ARG A 89 -19.54 -2.27 -4.02
C ARG A 89 -18.30 -2.16 -4.87
N PRO A 90 -17.93 -3.21 -5.64
CA PRO A 90 -16.85 -3.10 -6.62
C PRO A 90 -17.11 -1.93 -7.57
N GLY A 91 -16.07 -1.23 -7.95
CA GLY A 91 -16.13 -0.11 -8.87
C GLY A 91 -15.50 -0.44 -10.21
N ARG A 92 -15.90 0.30 -11.25
CA ARG A 92 -15.27 0.17 -12.55
C ARG A 92 -14.08 1.11 -12.65
N TYR A 93 -12.94 0.57 -13.04
CA TYR A 93 -11.69 1.30 -13.21
C TYR A 93 -11.10 1.05 -14.60
N ARG A 94 -10.43 2.07 -15.10
CA ARG A 94 -9.48 1.96 -16.20
C ARG A 94 -8.10 2.19 -15.62
N LEU A 95 -7.24 1.19 -15.73
CA LEU A 95 -5.82 1.27 -15.39
C LEU A 95 -5.01 1.43 -16.67
N THR A 96 -4.01 2.29 -16.64
CA THR A 96 -3.00 2.42 -17.69
C THR A 96 -1.67 2.02 -17.09
N LEU A 97 -1.07 0.95 -17.58
CA LEU A 97 0.16 0.34 -17.06
C LEU A 97 1.25 0.47 -18.12
N ASP A 98 2.20 1.39 -17.95
CA ASP A 98 3.23 1.72 -18.95
C ASP A 98 2.66 1.92 -20.38
N GLY A 99 1.45 2.51 -20.46
CA GLY A 99 0.73 2.75 -21.72
C GLY A 99 -0.28 1.67 -22.12
N GLU A 100 -0.24 0.49 -21.52
CA GLU A 100 -1.25 -0.56 -21.75
C GLU A 100 -2.51 -0.29 -20.92
N VAL A 101 -3.67 -0.36 -21.56
CA VAL A 101 -4.97 -0.06 -20.94
C VAL A 101 -5.70 -1.34 -20.56
N VAL A 102 -6.11 -1.43 -19.30
CA VAL A 102 -6.94 -2.50 -18.76
C VAL A 102 -8.19 -1.90 -18.12
N GLU A 103 -9.38 -2.30 -18.56
CA GLU A 103 -10.64 -1.97 -17.88
C GLU A 103 -11.09 -3.17 -17.04
N LEU A 104 -11.45 -2.91 -15.79
CA LEU A 104 -11.82 -3.96 -14.84
C LEU A 104 -12.81 -3.43 -13.80
N THR A 105 -13.50 -4.36 -13.15
CA THR A 105 -14.31 -4.10 -11.97
C THR A 105 -13.53 -4.60 -10.75
N ALA A 106 -13.34 -3.73 -9.76
CA ALA A 106 -12.56 -4.07 -8.57
C ALA A 106 -13.18 -3.53 -7.27
N ALA A 107 -13.10 -4.32 -6.23
CA ALA A 107 -13.37 -3.88 -4.86
C ALA A 107 -12.16 -3.12 -4.27
N VAL A 108 -10.94 -3.52 -4.66
CA VAL A 108 -9.67 -2.99 -4.14
C VAL A 108 -8.70 -2.77 -5.30
N VAL A 109 -8.10 -1.59 -5.35
CA VAL A 109 -6.94 -1.29 -6.19
C VAL A 109 -5.86 -0.73 -5.28
N VAL A 110 -4.70 -1.37 -5.24
CA VAL A 110 -3.52 -0.93 -4.50
C VAL A 110 -2.37 -0.80 -5.47
N VAL A 111 -1.72 0.36 -5.49
CA VAL A 111 -0.45 0.58 -6.18
C VAL A 111 0.61 0.74 -5.11
N ALA A 112 1.53 -0.19 -5.03
CA ALA A 112 2.48 -0.34 -3.95
C ALA A 112 3.92 -0.16 -4.44
N ASN A 113 4.72 0.55 -3.65
CA ASN A 113 6.17 0.63 -3.73
C ASN A 113 6.83 -0.35 -2.76
N THR A 114 6.08 -0.80 -1.74
CA THR A 114 6.59 -1.71 -0.72
C THR A 114 5.61 -2.86 -0.46
N ALA A 115 6.12 -3.93 0.12
CA ALA A 115 5.33 -5.14 0.38
C ALA A 115 4.16 -4.93 1.36
N PHE A 116 4.27 -3.94 2.27
CA PHE A 116 3.36 -3.81 3.40
C PHE A 116 2.48 -2.56 3.31
N PHE A 117 1.23 -2.69 3.78
CA PHE A 117 0.32 -1.58 3.99
C PHE A 117 -0.63 -1.86 5.16
N GLY A 118 -1.27 -0.82 5.70
CA GLY A 118 -2.38 -0.96 6.65
C GLY A 118 -2.05 -1.67 7.97
N GLY A 119 -0.81 -1.60 8.44
CA GLY A 119 -0.37 -2.17 9.71
C GLY A 119 0.10 -3.62 9.61
N GLY A 120 0.96 -3.93 8.66
CA GLY A 120 1.63 -5.22 8.50
C GLY A 120 0.91 -6.22 7.60
N MET A 121 0.05 -5.75 6.71
CA MET A 121 -0.56 -6.58 5.67
C MET A 121 0.35 -6.63 4.44
N ARG A 122 0.74 -7.83 3.99
CA ARG A 122 1.60 -8.06 2.82
C ARG A 122 0.76 -8.09 1.54
N ILE A 123 0.33 -6.93 1.07
CA ILE A 123 -0.55 -6.82 -0.10
C ILE A 123 0.17 -7.09 -1.43
N CYS A 124 1.42 -6.68 -1.53
CA CYS A 124 2.30 -6.94 -2.67
C CYS A 124 3.60 -7.58 -2.13
N PRO A 125 3.60 -8.90 -1.80
CA PRO A 125 4.70 -9.55 -1.10
C PRO A 125 6.07 -9.44 -1.77
N ASP A 126 6.08 -9.29 -3.09
CA ASP A 126 7.30 -9.22 -3.93
C ASP A 126 7.70 -7.78 -4.28
N ALA A 127 6.99 -6.76 -3.79
CA ALA A 127 7.31 -5.36 -4.05
C ALA A 127 8.69 -5.01 -3.48
N ASP A 128 9.54 -4.43 -4.33
CA ASP A 128 10.90 -4.03 -4.01
C ASP A 128 11.05 -2.51 -4.21
N PRO A 129 11.24 -1.73 -3.13
CA PRO A 129 11.32 -0.28 -3.22
C PRO A 129 12.65 0.24 -3.80
N THR A 130 13.38 -0.58 -4.55
CA THR A 130 14.67 -0.22 -5.16
C THR A 130 14.78 -0.60 -6.64
N ASP A 131 13.71 -1.14 -7.25
CA ASP A 131 13.74 -1.71 -8.60
C ASP A 131 13.13 -0.80 -9.68
N GLY A 132 12.64 0.39 -9.30
CA GLY A 132 12.06 1.37 -10.21
C GLY A 132 10.66 1.00 -10.70
N LEU A 133 9.98 0.06 -10.06
CA LEU A 133 8.65 -0.42 -10.44
C LEU A 133 7.64 -0.25 -9.32
N LEU A 134 6.37 -0.23 -9.68
CA LEU A 134 5.23 -0.27 -8.77
C LEU A 134 4.49 -1.59 -8.96
N ASP A 135 4.16 -2.23 -7.85
CA ASP A 135 3.35 -3.44 -7.84
C ASP A 135 1.87 -3.07 -7.68
N VAL A 136 1.02 -3.58 -8.56
CA VAL A 136 -0.41 -3.27 -8.58
C VAL A 136 -1.21 -4.51 -8.21
N CYS A 137 -1.81 -4.49 -7.03
CA CYS A 137 -2.73 -5.52 -6.58
C CYS A 137 -4.18 -5.09 -6.82
N VAL A 138 -4.90 -5.87 -7.60
CA VAL A 138 -6.31 -5.67 -7.89
C VAL A 138 -7.11 -6.83 -7.31
N VAL A 139 -8.07 -6.52 -6.45
CA VAL A 139 -9.07 -7.49 -5.99
C VAL A 139 -10.38 -7.20 -6.71
N GLY A 140 -10.79 -8.09 -7.59
CA GLY A 140 -11.95 -7.96 -8.47
C GLY A 140 -13.31 -8.01 -7.76
N GLU A 141 -14.30 -8.61 -8.42
CA GLU A 141 -15.67 -8.74 -7.90
C GLU A 141 -15.76 -9.85 -6.85
N VAL A 142 -15.25 -9.59 -5.67
CA VAL A 142 -15.35 -10.55 -4.55
C VAL A 142 -16.61 -10.32 -3.71
N GLY A 143 -17.24 -11.39 -3.29
CA GLY A 143 -18.32 -11.31 -2.30
C GLY A 143 -17.78 -10.82 -0.94
N ARG A 144 -18.64 -10.11 -0.17
CA ARG A 144 -18.26 -9.54 1.14
C ARG A 144 -17.62 -10.54 2.09
N LEU A 145 -18.15 -11.77 2.15
CA LEU A 145 -17.61 -12.82 3.01
C LEU A 145 -16.28 -13.35 2.50
N SER A 146 -16.09 -13.43 1.18
CA SER A 146 -14.83 -13.80 0.56
C SER A 146 -13.76 -12.74 0.82
N LEU A 147 -14.10 -11.45 0.67
CA LEU A 147 -13.19 -10.35 1.00
C LEU A 147 -12.74 -10.42 2.47
N LEU A 148 -13.67 -10.64 3.39
CA LEU A 148 -13.33 -10.74 4.83
C LEU A 148 -12.42 -11.93 5.13
N ARG A 149 -12.62 -13.08 4.49
CA ARG A 149 -11.74 -14.26 4.63
C ARG A 149 -10.36 -14.01 4.00
N SER A 150 -10.32 -13.32 2.86
CA SER A 150 -9.08 -12.96 2.19
C SER A 150 -8.26 -11.96 3.02
N PHE A 151 -8.91 -11.12 3.82
CA PHE A 151 -8.23 -10.17 4.71
C PHE A 151 -7.28 -10.85 5.71
N ALA A 152 -7.66 -12.02 6.23
CA ALA A 152 -6.77 -12.81 7.09
C ALA A 152 -5.55 -13.34 6.32
N LYS A 153 -5.72 -13.69 5.04
CA LYS A 153 -4.67 -14.23 4.17
C LYS A 153 -3.67 -13.16 3.71
N VAL A 154 -4.07 -11.88 3.66
CA VAL A 154 -3.17 -10.78 3.26
C VAL A 154 -1.96 -10.66 4.17
N ARG A 155 -2.08 -11.03 5.45
CA ARG A 155 -0.94 -11.00 6.37
C ARG A 155 0.20 -11.95 5.99
N THR A 156 -0.10 -13.03 5.31
CA THR A 156 0.85 -14.06 4.86
C THR A 156 1.15 -13.98 3.36
N GLY A 157 0.48 -13.11 2.61
CA GLY A 157 0.54 -13.09 1.14
C GLY A 157 -0.33 -14.15 0.45
N ALA A 158 -0.97 -15.06 1.19
CA ALA A 158 -1.77 -16.15 0.60
C ALA A 158 -3.08 -15.69 -0.07
N HIS A 159 -3.37 -14.40 -0.09
CA HIS A 159 -4.48 -13.84 -0.86
C HIS A 159 -4.20 -13.87 -2.37
N LEU A 160 -2.93 -13.94 -2.78
CA LEU A 160 -2.54 -14.04 -4.20
C LEU A 160 -3.05 -15.32 -4.88
N ASP A 161 -3.34 -16.38 -4.11
CA ASP A 161 -3.92 -17.62 -4.62
C ASP A 161 -5.42 -17.49 -4.97
N HIS A 162 -6.04 -16.33 -4.67
CA HIS A 162 -7.46 -16.14 -4.96
C HIS A 162 -7.68 -15.81 -6.44
N PRO A 163 -8.63 -16.46 -7.14
CA PRO A 163 -8.82 -16.26 -8.59
C PRO A 163 -9.23 -14.83 -8.97
N ASP A 164 -9.83 -14.07 -8.05
CA ASP A 164 -10.22 -12.69 -8.28
C ASP A 164 -9.10 -11.68 -7.89
N VAL A 165 -7.90 -12.16 -7.56
CA VAL A 165 -6.74 -11.30 -7.31
C VAL A 165 -5.84 -11.31 -8.54
N SER A 166 -5.54 -10.14 -9.05
CA SER A 166 -4.61 -9.95 -10.15
C SER A 166 -3.46 -9.06 -9.73
N MET A 167 -2.25 -9.42 -10.14
CA MET A 167 -1.04 -8.64 -9.91
C MET A 167 -0.49 -8.13 -11.24
N PHE A 168 -0.06 -6.87 -11.23
CA PHE A 168 0.63 -6.24 -12.35
C PHE A 168 1.88 -5.52 -11.81
N ARG A 169 2.81 -5.20 -12.70
CA ARG A 169 3.97 -4.35 -12.41
C ARG A 169 4.14 -3.35 -13.53
N ALA A 170 4.44 -2.10 -13.17
CA ALA A 170 4.66 -1.03 -14.13
C ALA A 170 5.49 0.09 -13.50
N ALA A 171 6.25 0.83 -14.30
CA ALA A 171 6.91 2.04 -13.83
C ALA A 171 5.94 3.22 -13.71
N ALA A 172 4.88 3.22 -14.51
CA ALA A 172 3.84 4.25 -14.50
C ALA A 172 2.44 3.62 -14.48
N VAL A 173 1.57 4.09 -13.59
CA VAL A 173 0.22 3.60 -13.38
C VAL A 173 -0.79 4.74 -13.38
N GLY A 174 -1.60 4.84 -14.44
CA GLY A 174 -2.76 5.71 -14.47
C GLY A 174 -3.99 5.02 -13.87
N ILE A 175 -4.75 5.71 -13.05
CA ILE A 175 -6.01 5.20 -12.47
C ILE A 175 -7.15 6.16 -12.77
N VAL A 176 -8.17 5.68 -13.47
CA VAL A 176 -9.43 6.40 -13.72
C VAL A 176 -10.57 5.60 -13.12
N ALA A 177 -11.36 6.21 -12.23
CA ALA A 177 -12.64 5.63 -11.81
C ALA A 177 -13.70 5.98 -12.84
N LEU A 178 -14.37 4.97 -13.38
CA LEU A 178 -15.44 5.12 -14.38
C LEU A 178 -16.83 5.35 -13.75
N ASP A 179 -16.90 5.31 -12.44
CA ASP A 179 -18.08 5.64 -11.62
C ASP A 179 -17.63 6.48 -10.39
N ALA A 180 -18.60 7.07 -9.67
CA ALA A 180 -18.29 7.89 -8.49
C ALA A 180 -17.66 7.05 -7.38
N ARG A 181 -16.45 7.43 -6.93
CA ARG A 181 -15.69 6.71 -5.94
C ARG A 181 -15.02 7.66 -4.93
N PRO A 182 -14.68 7.16 -3.72
CA PRO A 182 -13.80 7.87 -2.80
C PRO A 182 -12.48 8.25 -3.48
N GLY A 183 -11.88 9.34 -3.02
CA GLY A 183 -10.57 9.77 -3.49
C GLY A 183 -9.46 8.78 -3.18
N LEU A 184 -8.29 9.02 -3.78
CA LEU A 184 -7.08 8.25 -3.55
C LEU A 184 -6.53 8.51 -2.14
N ARG A 185 -6.04 7.47 -1.50
CA ARG A 185 -5.33 7.56 -0.23
C ARG A 185 -3.94 6.98 -0.37
N ALA A 186 -2.97 7.60 0.28
CA ALA A 186 -1.60 7.08 0.31
C ALA A 186 -1.05 7.13 1.73
N ASP A 187 -0.31 6.11 2.13
CA ASP A 187 0.30 6.00 3.46
C ASP A 187 -0.69 6.24 4.62
N GLY A 188 -1.98 5.94 4.40
CA GLY A 188 -3.07 6.17 5.34
C GLY A 188 -3.72 7.55 5.28
N GLU A 189 -3.16 8.53 4.53
CA GLU A 189 -3.62 9.91 4.48
C GLU A 189 -4.40 10.23 3.19
N PRO A 190 -5.22 11.31 3.15
CA PRO A 190 -5.82 11.80 1.90
C PRO A 190 -4.72 12.20 0.91
N PHE A 191 -4.78 11.65 -0.30
CA PHE A 191 -3.70 11.87 -1.27
C PHE A 191 -4.16 12.55 -2.56
N GLY A 192 -5.44 12.58 -2.84
CA GLY A 192 -5.99 13.25 -4.01
C GLY A 192 -7.30 12.63 -4.48
N SER A 193 -7.70 12.97 -5.69
CA SER A 193 -8.87 12.42 -6.37
C SER A 193 -8.44 11.59 -7.59
N LEU A 194 -9.35 10.78 -8.10
CA LEU A 194 -9.21 10.16 -9.40
C LEU A 194 -9.83 11.05 -10.49
N PRO A 195 -9.26 11.14 -11.71
CA PRO A 195 -8.10 10.36 -12.19
C PRO A 195 -6.76 10.84 -11.57
N CYS A 196 -5.80 9.91 -11.51
CA CYS A 196 -4.45 10.19 -11.00
C CYS A 196 -3.42 9.32 -11.71
N ASP A 197 -2.26 9.89 -12.00
CA ASP A 197 -1.10 9.17 -12.50
C ASP A 197 -0.10 8.99 -11.37
N LEU A 198 0.40 7.77 -11.22
CA LEU A 198 1.37 7.36 -10.22
C LEU A 198 2.61 6.84 -10.95
N VAL A 199 3.78 7.38 -10.63
CA VAL A 199 5.03 7.00 -11.30
C VAL A 199 6.04 6.58 -10.24
N ALA A 200 6.75 5.48 -10.49
CA ALA A 200 7.92 5.15 -9.70
C ALA A 200 8.96 6.26 -9.85
N SER A 201 9.49 6.75 -8.74
CA SER A 201 10.55 7.76 -8.69
C SER A 201 11.80 7.11 -8.11
N PRO A 202 12.68 6.53 -8.96
CA PRO A 202 13.82 5.75 -8.50
C PRO A 202 14.80 6.57 -7.65
N GLY A 203 15.20 6.00 -6.51
CA GLY A 203 16.19 6.60 -5.61
C GLY A 203 15.80 7.97 -5.06
N ALA A 204 14.50 8.29 -5.01
CA ALA A 204 13.99 9.62 -4.63
C ALA A 204 14.43 10.06 -3.23
N ILE A 205 14.68 9.11 -2.34
CA ILE A 205 15.24 9.36 -1.01
C ILE A 205 16.41 8.43 -0.71
N GLN A 206 17.23 8.82 0.27
CA GLN A 206 18.27 7.98 0.84
C GLN A 206 17.85 7.58 2.27
N VAL A 207 17.79 6.28 2.56
CA VAL A 207 17.37 5.79 3.89
C VAL A 207 18.52 5.02 4.54
N ALA A 208 18.96 5.49 5.70
CA ALA A 208 20.06 4.86 6.44
C ALA A 208 19.67 3.45 6.93
N GLY A 209 20.52 2.47 6.67
CA GLY A 209 20.38 1.09 7.13
C GLY A 209 19.20 0.31 6.52
N ALA A 210 18.57 0.83 5.46
CA ALA A 210 17.53 0.08 4.75
C ALA A 210 18.12 -1.20 4.12
N LEU A 211 17.30 -2.26 4.08
CA LEU A 211 17.65 -3.49 3.37
C LEU A 211 17.29 -3.35 1.89
N THR A 212 18.16 -3.88 1.03
CA THR A 212 17.99 -3.82 -0.44
C THR A 212 17.14 -4.97 -1.00
N ALA A 213 16.68 -5.89 -0.16
CA ALA A 213 15.83 -7.00 -0.57
C ALA A 213 14.63 -7.13 0.38
N PRO A 214 13.42 -7.42 -0.12
CA PRO A 214 12.27 -7.64 0.72
C PRO A 214 12.52 -8.80 1.67
N PRO A 215 12.17 -8.70 2.96
CA PRO A 215 12.28 -9.80 3.90
C PRO A 215 11.34 -10.92 3.46
N GLY A 216 11.88 -12.02 2.91
CA GLY A 216 11.08 -13.20 2.56
C GLY A 216 11.48 -14.00 1.32
N ARG A 217 12.57 -13.65 0.63
CA ARG A 217 13.23 -14.57 -0.32
C ARG A 217 14.33 -15.34 0.40
N ALA A 218 13.97 -16.37 1.12
CA ALA A 218 14.87 -17.44 1.56
C ALA A 218 14.29 -18.77 1.11
#